data_f6d6c67a3712c5a400d7e7d2705f8dd2
#
_entry.id   f6d6c67a3712c5a400d7e7d2705f8dd2
#
_cell.length_a   1.000
_cell.length_b   1.000
_cell.length_c   1.000
_cell.angle_alpha   90.00
_cell.angle_beta   90.00
_cell.angle_gamma   90.00
#
_symmetry.space_group_name_H-M   'P 1'
#
loop_
_entity.id
_entity.type
_entity.pdbx_description
1 polymer ?
#
loop_
_entity_poly.entity_id
_entity_poly.type
_entity_poly.pdbx_seq_one_letter_code
_entity_poly.pdbx_strand_id
1 'polypeptide(L)'
;MTISRRKFVHGSAVVATALSTPLIMGAGGKKPRVVVVGGGAGGATAAKYLAKDSKGAIDVTLVEPTRKYYTCFYSNLYIGGFRDMDSIGHSYGNLAASYGINVVHDWASGIDRDKKTVRLAGGDTLPYDRLVLSPGIDFVDGAVPGWDLSAQNRMPHAYKAGSQTELLKRQVESMKQGGTYVMVAPPNPYRCPPGPYERVSMVAHVLKQKNPKAKILVFDPKKKFSKMGLFQEGWEKHYPG
;
A
#
# COMPACT_ATOMS: atom_id res chain seq x y z
N MET A 1 7.59 -15.17 -21.08
CA MET A 1 8.59 -14.25 -21.65
C MET A 1 9.21 -13.47 -20.47
N THR A 2 10.38 -13.86 -20.01
CA THR A 2 11.03 -13.31 -18.81
C THR A 2 11.86 -12.08 -19.22
N ILE A 3 11.44 -10.91 -18.81
CA ILE A 3 12.21 -9.67 -19.03
C ILE A 3 13.36 -9.65 -18.04
N SER A 4 14.61 -9.66 -18.52
CA SER A 4 15.80 -9.63 -17.66
C SER A 4 15.95 -8.25 -17.00
N ARG A 5 16.55 -8.22 -15.79
CA ARG A 5 16.82 -6.97 -15.04
C ARG A 5 17.60 -5.92 -15.87
N ARG A 6 18.49 -6.36 -16.75
CA ARG A 6 19.23 -5.47 -17.68
C ARG A 6 18.31 -4.77 -18.68
N LYS A 7 17.30 -5.47 -19.24
CA LYS A 7 16.33 -4.86 -20.16
C LYS A 7 15.41 -3.87 -19.45
N PHE A 8 15.09 -4.11 -18.17
CA PHE A 8 14.31 -3.18 -17.37
C PHE A 8 15.07 -1.86 -17.14
N VAL A 9 16.37 -1.92 -16.78
CA VAL A 9 17.20 -0.71 -16.56
C VAL A 9 17.37 0.09 -17.85
N HIS A 10 17.57 -0.59 -19.01
CA HIS A 10 17.64 0.11 -20.30
C HIS A 10 16.29 0.68 -20.74
N GLY A 11 15.19 0.02 -20.41
CA GLY A 11 13.83 0.54 -20.65
C GLY A 11 13.52 1.77 -19.78
N SER A 12 14.03 1.82 -18.56
CA SER A 12 13.86 2.97 -17.67
C SER A 12 14.66 4.20 -18.12
N ALA A 13 15.84 4.02 -18.72
CA ALA A 13 16.62 5.12 -19.28
C ALA A 13 15.91 5.75 -20.49
N VAL A 14 15.24 4.97 -21.31
CA VAL A 14 14.45 5.48 -22.46
C VAL A 14 13.21 6.24 -22.01
N VAL A 15 12.58 5.83 -20.89
CA VAL A 15 11.45 6.55 -20.31
C VAL A 15 11.89 7.88 -19.68
N ALA A 16 13.07 7.94 -19.07
CA ALA A 16 13.62 9.19 -18.52
C ALA A 16 13.95 10.21 -19.62
N THR A 17 14.45 9.76 -20.77
CA THR A 17 14.73 10.64 -21.91
C THR A 17 13.46 11.15 -22.60
N ALA A 18 12.36 10.38 -22.57
CA ALA A 18 11.07 10.83 -23.11
C ALA A 18 10.38 11.90 -22.23
N LEU A 19 10.76 11.99 -20.94
CA LEU A 19 10.29 13.04 -20.03
C LEU A 19 11.11 14.32 -20.12
N SER A 20 12.30 14.30 -20.76
CA SER A 20 13.19 15.45 -20.94
C SER A 20 12.98 16.19 -22.27
N THR A 21 12.02 15.80 -23.11
CA THR A 21 11.60 16.66 -24.22
C THR A 21 10.99 17.93 -23.65
N PRO A 22 11.55 19.12 -23.92
CA PRO A 22 10.96 20.35 -23.45
C PRO A 22 9.51 20.41 -23.95
N LEU A 23 8.57 20.53 -23.04
CA LEU A 23 7.19 20.90 -23.36
C LEU A 23 7.31 22.29 -24.03
N ILE A 24 7.22 22.34 -25.38
CA ILE A 24 7.09 23.58 -26.10
C ILE A 24 5.78 24.20 -25.63
N MET A 25 5.86 25.14 -24.72
CA MET A 25 4.75 25.96 -24.27
C MET A 25 4.39 26.89 -25.40
N GLY A 26 3.43 26.51 -26.23
CA GLY A 26 2.77 27.41 -27.14
C GLY A 26 2.05 28.49 -26.33
N ALA A 27 2.33 29.74 -26.61
CA ALA A 27 1.64 30.88 -26.01
C ALA A 27 0.12 30.74 -26.22
N GLY A 28 -0.67 30.68 -25.13
CA GLY A 28 -2.13 30.66 -25.15
C GLY A 28 -2.82 29.29 -25.13
N GLY A 29 -2.10 28.16 -25.01
CA GLY A 29 -2.68 26.82 -24.95
C GLY A 29 -3.18 26.42 -23.55
N LYS A 30 -4.22 25.58 -23.47
CA LYS A 30 -4.63 24.91 -22.23
C LYS A 30 -3.45 24.12 -21.67
N LYS A 31 -3.26 24.19 -20.34
CA LYS A 31 -2.22 23.39 -19.67
C LYS A 31 -2.40 21.91 -19.95
N PRO A 32 -1.34 21.14 -20.18
CA PRO A 32 -1.42 19.69 -20.27
C PRO A 32 -2.03 19.10 -19.01
N ARG A 33 -2.94 18.17 -19.18
CA ARG A 33 -3.66 17.49 -18.09
C ARG A 33 -3.03 16.16 -17.79
N VAL A 34 -2.63 15.97 -16.53
CA VAL A 34 -2.13 14.69 -16.06
C VAL A 34 -3.10 14.11 -15.04
N VAL A 35 -3.68 12.95 -15.36
CA VAL A 35 -4.51 12.20 -14.42
C VAL A 35 -3.64 11.12 -13.76
N VAL A 36 -3.67 11.08 -12.43
CA VAL A 36 -3.02 10.04 -11.61
C VAL A 36 -4.11 9.22 -10.96
N VAL A 37 -4.17 7.93 -11.25
CA VAL A 37 -5.14 6.99 -10.66
C VAL A 37 -4.48 6.23 -9.52
N GLY A 38 -5.04 6.39 -8.32
CA GLY A 38 -4.58 5.80 -7.07
C GLY A 38 -3.73 6.75 -6.23
N GLY A 39 -4.19 7.01 -5.01
CA GLY A 39 -3.58 7.95 -4.05
C GLY A 39 -2.67 7.30 -3.00
N GLY A 40 -2.25 6.05 -3.20
CA GLY A 40 -1.26 5.40 -2.35
C GLY A 40 0.14 6.01 -2.47
N ALA A 41 1.14 5.35 -1.87
CA ALA A 41 2.51 5.85 -1.83
C ALA A 41 3.07 6.24 -3.21
N GLY A 42 2.82 5.44 -4.25
CA GLY A 42 3.28 5.72 -5.60
C GLY A 42 2.56 6.90 -6.25
N GLY A 43 1.22 6.85 -6.30
CA GLY A 43 0.44 7.85 -7.02
C GLY A 43 0.42 9.22 -6.34
N ALA A 44 0.26 9.28 -5.02
CA ALA A 44 0.34 10.55 -4.28
C ALA A 44 1.72 11.21 -4.43
N THR A 45 2.80 10.42 -4.41
CA THR A 45 4.15 10.91 -4.65
C THR A 45 4.30 11.42 -6.08
N ALA A 46 3.85 10.65 -7.07
CA ALA A 46 3.89 11.07 -8.46
C ALA A 46 3.12 12.38 -8.68
N ALA A 47 1.89 12.46 -8.19
CA ALA A 47 1.06 13.67 -8.29
C ALA A 47 1.75 14.89 -7.68
N LYS A 48 2.31 14.72 -6.45
CA LYS A 48 3.03 15.78 -5.76
C LYS A 48 4.20 16.32 -6.58
N TYR A 49 5.08 15.43 -7.07
CA TYR A 49 6.27 15.87 -7.78
C TYR A 49 5.96 16.39 -9.17
N LEU A 50 4.97 15.84 -9.86
CA LEU A 50 4.49 16.41 -11.13
C LEU A 50 3.99 17.84 -10.95
N ALA A 51 3.18 18.10 -9.95
CA ALA A 51 2.68 19.44 -9.66
C ALA A 51 3.80 20.39 -9.20
N LYS A 52 4.64 19.94 -8.26
CA LYS A 52 5.73 20.74 -7.69
C LYS A 52 6.76 21.13 -8.75
N ASP A 53 7.25 20.15 -9.52
CA ASP A 53 8.40 20.37 -10.42
C ASP A 53 7.98 21.07 -11.71
N SER A 54 6.71 20.93 -12.12
CA SER A 54 6.15 21.69 -13.25
C SER A 54 5.93 23.17 -12.94
N LYS A 55 5.98 23.57 -11.65
CA LYS A 55 5.72 24.96 -11.20
C LYS A 55 4.41 25.54 -11.77
N GLY A 56 3.38 24.70 -11.84
CA GLY A 56 2.07 25.07 -12.36
C GLY A 56 1.93 25.05 -13.88
N ALA A 57 2.90 24.49 -14.61
CA ALA A 57 2.82 24.36 -16.07
C ALA A 57 1.87 23.24 -16.54
N ILE A 58 1.49 22.31 -15.65
CA ILE A 58 0.54 21.23 -15.93
C ILE A 58 -0.59 21.20 -14.90
N ASP A 59 -1.75 20.71 -15.30
CA ASP A 59 -2.87 20.46 -14.42
C ASP A 59 -2.82 18.99 -13.96
N VAL A 60 -2.71 18.77 -12.67
CA VAL A 60 -2.66 17.41 -12.08
C VAL A 60 -3.96 17.10 -11.37
N THR A 61 -4.60 16.00 -11.76
CA THR A 61 -5.78 15.44 -11.08
C THR A 61 -5.39 14.09 -10.47
N LEU A 62 -5.63 13.93 -9.17
CA LEU A 62 -5.48 12.68 -8.45
C LEU A 62 -6.86 12.05 -8.21
N VAL A 63 -7.07 10.84 -8.73
CA VAL A 63 -8.30 10.05 -8.50
C VAL A 63 -8.01 9.01 -7.42
N GLU A 64 -8.70 9.13 -6.29
CA GLU A 64 -8.54 8.23 -5.15
C GLU A 64 -9.86 8.14 -4.35
N PRO A 65 -10.47 6.96 -4.24
CA PRO A 65 -11.77 6.83 -3.59
C PRO A 65 -11.74 7.11 -2.09
N THR A 66 -10.63 6.85 -1.42
CA THR A 66 -10.53 7.06 0.02
C THR A 66 -10.12 8.49 0.36
N ARG A 67 -10.60 9.00 1.51
CA ARG A 67 -10.22 10.34 2.00
C ARG A 67 -8.94 10.35 2.81
N LYS A 68 -8.50 9.17 3.25
CA LYS A 68 -7.29 8.99 4.06
C LYS A 68 -6.60 7.69 3.64
N TYR A 69 -5.34 7.80 3.28
CA TYR A 69 -4.47 6.67 3.00
C TYR A 69 -3.72 6.28 4.27
N TYR A 70 -3.81 4.99 4.63
CA TYR A 70 -2.99 4.44 5.71
C TYR A 70 -1.82 3.67 5.12
N THR A 71 -0.60 4.02 5.54
CA THR A 71 0.60 3.34 5.04
C THR A 71 0.72 1.96 5.65
N CYS A 72 1.06 0.95 4.82
CA CYS A 72 1.49 -0.34 5.35
C CYS A 72 2.86 -0.23 6.05
N PHE A 73 3.65 0.75 5.68
CA PHE A 73 4.88 1.13 6.38
C PHE A 73 4.53 1.54 7.81
N TYR A 74 5.24 0.97 8.77
CA TYR A 74 5.02 1.18 10.20
C TYR A 74 3.70 0.63 10.77
N SER A 75 2.84 -0.03 10.00
CA SER A 75 1.61 -0.62 10.51
C SER A 75 1.87 -1.73 11.55
N ASN A 76 2.98 -2.46 11.43
CA ASN A 76 3.40 -3.41 12.44
C ASN A 76 3.79 -2.72 13.75
N LEU A 77 4.36 -1.53 13.71
CA LEU A 77 4.67 -0.74 14.91
C LEU A 77 3.40 -0.25 15.63
N TYR A 78 2.31 0.01 14.87
CA TYR A 78 1.01 0.29 15.48
C TYR A 78 0.48 -0.93 16.26
N ILE A 79 0.60 -2.15 15.69
CA ILE A 79 0.21 -3.39 16.37
C ILE A 79 1.02 -3.56 17.66
N GLY A 80 2.33 -3.31 17.60
CA GLY A 80 3.25 -3.40 18.74
C GLY A 80 3.09 -2.29 19.79
N GLY A 81 2.26 -1.26 19.53
CA GLY A 81 2.06 -0.16 20.46
C GLY A 81 3.12 0.96 20.39
N PHE A 82 4.02 0.95 19.40
CA PHE A 82 5.06 1.96 19.20
C PHE A 82 4.60 3.18 18.40
N ARG A 83 3.44 3.10 17.75
CA ARG A 83 2.82 4.18 17.00
C ARG A 83 1.31 4.16 17.16
N ASP A 84 0.68 5.31 16.99
CA ASP A 84 -0.76 5.43 16.82
C ASP A 84 -1.18 5.35 15.34
N MET A 85 -2.48 5.14 15.08
CA MET A 85 -3.01 5.00 13.72
C MET A 85 -2.93 6.31 12.93
N ASP A 86 -3.05 7.45 13.61
CA ASP A 86 -2.99 8.75 12.94
C ASP A 86 -1.60 9.06 12.41
N SER A 87 -0.55 8.59 13.08
CA SER A 87 0.84 8.77 12.63
C SER A 87 1.17 8.08 11.30
N ILE A 88 0.36 7.10 10.88
CA ILE A 88 0.50 6.38 9.61
C ILE A 88 -0.62 6.69 8.62
N GLY A 89 -1.51 7.60 8.96
CA GLY A 89 -2.64 8.03 8.14
C GLY A 89 -2.39 9.39 7.49
N HIS A 90 -2.62 9.51 6.17
CA HIS A 90 -2.35 10.71 5.40
C HIS A 90 -3.58 11.12 4.58
N SER A 91 -4.07 12.33 4.82
CA SER A 91 -5.11 12.95 3.99
C SER A 91 -4.50 13.61 2.75
N TYR A 92 -5.36 13.90 1.77
CA TYR A 92 -4.94 14.54 0.51
C TYR A 92 -5.05 16.07 0.52
N GLY A 93 -5.59 16.66 1.60
CA GLY A 93 -5.81 18.10 1.69
C GLY A 93 -4.55 18.93 1.44
N ASN A 94 -3.40 18.48 1.97
CA ASN A 94 -2.13 19.18 1.74
C ASN A 94 -1.67 19.12 0.27
N LEU A 95 -1.98 18.05 -0.45
CA LEU A 95 -1.69 17.95 -1.89
C LEU A 95 -2.50 18.99 -2.68
N ALA A 96 -3.78 19.15 -2.34
CA ALA A 96 -4.63 20.16 -2.94
C ALA A 96 -4.17 21.58 -2.57
N ALA A 97 -3.99 21.88 -1.29
CA ALA A 97 -3.70 23.21 -0.81
C ALA A 97 -2.31 23.72 -1.18
N SER A 98 -1.28 22.87 -1.04
CA SER A 98 0.12 23.30 -1.25
C SER A 98 0.62 23.13 -2.69
N TYR A 99 0.01 22.26 -3.48
CA TYR A 99 0.48 21.93 -4.83
C TYR A 99 -0.57 22.15 -5.92
N GLY A 100 -1.78 22.60 -5.56
CA GLY A 100 -2.86 22.87 -6.53
C GLY A 100 -3.37 21.60 -7.23
N ILE A 101 -3.20 20.42 -6.62
CA ILE A 101 -3.66 19.15 -7.18
C ILE A 101 -5.18 19.07 -7.02
N ASN A 102 -5.88 18.80 -8.11
CA ASN A 102 -7.31 18.48 -8.07
C ASN A 102 -7.50 17.05 -7.55
N VAL A 103 -8.03 16.88 -6.35
CA VAL A 103 -8.27 15.56 -5.74
C VAL A 103 -9.74 15.17 -5.95
N VAL A 104 -9.94 14.09 -6.69
CA VAL A 104 -11.27 13.52 -6.98
C VAL A 104 -11.44 12.24 -6.16
N HIS A 105 -12.36 12.25 -5.20
CA HIS A 105 -12.67 11.10 -4.36
C HIS A 105 -13.72 10.20 -5.04
N ASP A 106 -13.24 9.41 -6.00
CA ASP A 106 -14.06 8.44 -6.72
C ASP A 106 -13.19 7.26 -7.22
N TRP A 107 -13.86 6.17 -7.62
CA TRP A 107 -13.22 5.03 -8.26
C TRP A 107 -13.03 5.29 -9.76
N ALA A 108 -11.84 4.98 -10.27
CA ALA A 108 -11.63 4.86 -11.71
C ALA A 108 -12.22 3.53 -12.18
N SER A 109 -13.36 3.57 -12.86
CA SER A 109 -14.08 2.39 -13.34
C SER A 109 -13.63 1.91 -14.71
N GLY A 110 -12.91 2.73 -15.48
CA GLY A 110 -12.40 2.36 -16.80
C GLY A 110 -11.52 3.42 -17.43
N ILE A 111 -10.74 3.00 -18.42
CA ILE A 111 -9.83 3.86 -19.17
C ILE A 111 -10.09 3.64 -20.65
N ASP A 112 -10.39 4.71 -21.37
CA ASP A 112 -10.42 4.74 -22.83
C ASP A 112 -9.10 5.36 -23.33
N ARG A 113 -8.25 4.53 -23.90
CA ARG A 113 -6.91 4.94 -24.35
C ARG A 113 -6.93 5.76 -25.63
N ASP A 114 -7.89 5.51 -26.49
CA ASP A 114 -8.02 6.18 -27.78
C ASP A 114 -8.56 7.59 -27.59
N LYS A 115 -9.60 7.73 -26.75
CA LYS A 115 -10.18 9.03 -26.37
C LYS A 115 -9.37 9.74 -25.27
N LYS A 116 -8.38 9.05 -24.67
CA LYS A 116 -7.60 9.54 -23.53
C LYS A 116 -8.49 10.04 -22.40
N THR A 117 -9.36 9.17 -21.89
CA THR A 117 -10.27 9.49 -20.80
C THR A 117 -10.27 8.41 -19.72
N VAL A 118 -10.46 8.84 -18.46
CA VAL A 118 -10.70 7.97 -17.31
C VAL A 118 -12.17 8.12 -16.93
N ARG A 119 -12.92 7.03 -16.90
CA ARG A 119 -14.30 6.98 -16.42
C ARG A 119 -14.30 6.78 -14.91
N LEU A 120 -15.13 7.52 -14.21
CA LEU A 120 -15.36 7.41 -12.79
C LEU A 120 -16.61 6.57 -12.50
N ALA A 121 -16.66 5.94 -11.33
CA ALA A 121 -17.82 5.16 -10.91
C ALA A 121 -19.07 6.03 -10.72
N GLY A 122 -18.89 7.29 -10.31
CA GLY A 122 -19.96 8.29 -10.19
C GLY A 122 -20.54 8.79 -11.54
N GLY A 123 -20.00 8.32 -12.67
CA GLY A 123 -20.48 8.64 -14.01
C GLY A 123 -19.66 9.70 -14.75
N ASP A 124 -18.85 10.46 -14.06
CA ASP A 124 -17.99 11.48 -14.67
C ASP A 124 -16.87 10.87 -15.50
N THR A 125 -16.34 11.70 -16.41
CA THR A 125 -15.21 11.32 -17.29
C THR A 125 -14.15 12.41 -17.25
N LEU A 126 -12.91 12.01 -16.94
CA LEU A 126 -11.74 12.90 -16.86
C LEU A 126 -10.87 12.75 -18.11
N PRO A 127 -10.77 13.76 -18.96
CA PRO A 127 -9.85 13.74 -20.08
C PRO A 127 -8.40 13.96 -19.61
N TYR A 128 -7.44 13.30 -20.26
CA TYR A 128 -6.03 13.44 -19.95
C TYR A 128 -5.14 13.56 -21.19
N ASP A 129 -4.00 14.20 -21.05
CA ASP A 129 -2.92 14.20 -22.03
C ASP A 129 -1.86 13.16 -21.68
N ARG A 130 -1.70 12.91 -20.37
CA ARG A 130 -0.88 11.82 -19.80
C ARG A 130 -1.60 11.17 -18.63
N LEU A 131 -1.39 9.88 -18.48
CA LEU A 131 -1.98 9.06 -17.41
C LEU A 131 -0.92 8.34 -16.61
N VAL A 132 -1.01 8.41 -15.28
CA VAL A 132 -0.22 7.63 -14.34
C VAL A 132 -1.14 6.63 -13.66
N LEU A 133 -0.80 5.35 -13.75
CA LEU A 133 -1.56 4.27 -13.11
C LEU A 133 -0.82 3.75 -11.89
N SER A 134 -1.41 3.94 -10.71
CA SER A 134 -0.88 3.49 -9.42
C SER A 134 -1.98 2.83 -8.57
N PRO A 135 -2.70 1.82 -9.08
CA PRO A 135 -3.89 1.27 -8.44
C PRO A 135 -3.58 0.52 -7.13
N GLY A 136 -2.30 0.28 -6.86
CA GLY A 136 -1.88 -0.48 -5.68
C GLY A 136 -2.01 -1.99 -5.87
N ILE A 137 -2.32 -2.67 -4.76
CA ILE A 137 -2.46 -4.14 -4.72
C ILE A 137 -3.85 -4.53 -4.21
N ASP A 138 -4.27 -5.72 -4.59
CA ASP A 138 -5.44 -6.38 -4.04
C ASP A 138 -5.15 -7.85 -3.73
N PHE A 139 -6.13 -8.55 -3.21
CA PHE A 139 -6.04 -9.97 -2.91
C PHE A 139 -6.44 -10.80 -4.12
N VAL A 140 -5.80 -11.96 -4.26
CA VAL A 140 -6.27 -13.01 -5.16
C VAL A 140 -7.24 -13.87 -4.36
N ASP A 141 -8.53 -13.78 -4.67
CA ASP A 141 -9.55 -14.55 -3.97
C ASP A 141 -9.32 -16.05 -4.13
N GLY A 142 -9.55 -16.81 -3.06
CA GLY A 142 -9.32 -18.25 -3.05
C GLY A 142 -7.84 -18.70 -3.08
N ALA A 143 -6.88 -17.78 -3.03
CA ALA A 143 -5.45 -18.12 -3.01
C ALA A 143 -5.02 -18.85 -1.72
N VAL A 144 -5.76 -18.68 -0.64
CA VAL A 144 -5.59 -19.42 0.63
C VAL A 144 -6.85 -20.23 0.86
N PRO A 145 -6.81 -21.57 0.79
CA PRO A 145 -7.99 -22.40 1.02
C PRO A 145 -8.65 -22.11 2.36
N GLY A 146 -9.97 -21.88 2.35
CA GLY A 146 -10.76 -21.57 3.55
C GLY A 146 -10.70 -20.12 4.01
N TRP A 147 -10.00 -19.25 3.28
CA TRP A 147 -9.99 -17.80 3.52
C TRP A 147 -10.36 -17.02 2.26
N ASP A 148 -11.27 -16.09 2.41
CA ASP A 148 -11.66 -15.09 1.41
C ASP A 148 -11.90 -13.73 2.08
N LEU A 149 -12.25 -12.72 1.31
CA LEU A 149 -12.51 -11.37 1.84
C LEU A 149 -13.70 -11.30 2.81
N SER A 150 -14.65 -12.24 2.75
CA SER A 150 -15.78 -12.30 3.71
C SER A 150 -15.30 -12.67 5.11
N ALA A 151 -14.24 -13.45 5.22
CA ALA A 151 -13.65 -13.88 6.48
C ALA A 151 -12.82 -12.80 7.20
N GLN A 152 -12.49 -11.70 6.50
CA GLN A 152 -11.57 -10.65 7.02
C GLN A 152 -12.02 -10.02 8.34
N ASN A 153 -13.31 -10.02 8.64
CA ASN A 153 -13.85 -9.48 9.89
C ASN A 153 -13.58 -10.37 11.11
N ARG A 154 -13.19 -11.61 10.89
CA ARG A 154 -12.80 -12.59 11.91
C ARG A 154 -11.33 -12.94 11.86
N MET A 155 -10.79 -13.03 10.65
CA MET A 155 -9.39 -13.38 10.34
C MET A 155 -8.76 -12.25 9.51
N PRO A 156 -8.35 -11.15 10.17
CA PRO A 156 -7.84 -9.97 9.46
C PRO A 156 -6.54 -10.27 8.73
N HIS A 157 -6.44 -9.78 7.50
CA HIS A 157 -5.24 -9.95 6.68
C HIS A 157 -4.11 -8.99 7.05
N ALA A 158 -4.41 -7.79 7.52
CA ALA A 158 -3.50 -6.69 7.85
C ALA A 158 -2.44 -6.32 6.79
N TYR A 159 -2.67 -6.64 5.50
CA TYR A 159 -1.84 -6.21 4.37
C TYR A 159 -2.22 -4.82 3.85
N LYS A 160 -3.50 -4.47 3.87
CA LYS A 160 -3.98 -3.10 3.67
C LYS A 160 -4.16 -2.48 5.05
N ALA A 161 -3.35 -1.47 5.36
CA ALA A 161 -3.43 -0.80 6.66
C ALA A 161 -4.73 -0.02 6.82
N GLY A 162 -5.12 0.21 8.07
CA GLY A 162 -6.39 0.82 8.45
C GLY A 162 -7.22 -0.13 9.31
N SER A 163 -8.52 -0.25 9.03
CA SER A 163 -9.49 -1.01 9.84
C SER A 163 -9.07 -2.45 10.14
N GLN A 164 -8.40 -3.12 9.19
CA GLN A 164 -7.91 -4.50 9.40
C GLN A 164 -6.74 -4.54 10.40
N THR A 165 -5.88 -3.52 10.39
CA THR A 165 -4.78 -3.40 11.37
C THR A 165 -5.32 -3.11 12.76
N GLU A 166 -6.33 -2.25 12.84
CA GLU A 166 -7.04 -1.96 14.10
C GLU A 166 -7.76 -3.18 14.65
N LEU A 167 -8.43 -3.94 13.77
CA LEU A 167 -9.11 -5.17 14.16
C LEU A 167 -8.12 -6.18 14.73
N LEU A 168 -7.00 -6.40 14.05
CA LEU A 168 -5.96 -7.31 14.52
C LEU A 168 -5.41 -6.88 15.88
N LYS A 169 -5.09 -5.59 16.05
CA LYS A 169 -4.62 -5.07 17.35
C LYS A 169 -5.63 -5.33 18.45
N ARG A 170 -6.91 -5.00 18.24
CA ARG A 170 -7.98 -5.26 19.22
C ARG A 170 -8.10 -6.75 19.56
N GLN A 171 -8.03 -7.64 18.57
CA GLN A 171 -8.09 -9.09 18.81
C GLN A 171 -6.91 -9.58 19.65
N VAL A 172 -5.69 -9.10 19.37
CA VAL A 172 -4.50 -9.44 20.17
C VAL A 172 -4.63 -8.94 21.60
N GLU A 173 -5.07 -7.71 21.79
CA GLU A 173 -5.19 -7.08 23.11
C GLU A 173 -6.33 -7.64 23.94
N SER A 174 -7.44 -8.11 23.33
CA SER A 174 -8.60 -8.72 23.99
C SER A 174 -8.53 -10.24 24.08
N MET A 175 -7.42 -10.85 23.67
CA MET A 175 -7.27 -12.30 23.66
C MET A 175 -7.37 -12.86 25.08
N LYS A 176 -8.16 -13.95 25.24
CA LYS A 176 -8.29 -14.67 26.52
C LYS A 176 -6.91 -15.06 27.06
N GLN A 177 -6.72 -14.93 28.39
CA GLN A 177 -5.47 -15.34 29.03
C GLN A 177 -5.13 -16.80 28.72
N GLY A 178 -3.89 -17.04 28.29
CA GLY A 178 -3.43 -18.36 27.84
C GLY A 178 -3.98 -18.77 26.47
N GLY A 179 -4.65 -17.85 25.74
CA GLY A 179 -5.15 -18.11 24.39
C GLY A 179 -4.02 -18.31 23.37
N THR A 180 -4.40 -18.79 22.18
CA THR A 180 -3.44 -19.03 21.09
C THR A 180 -3.67 -18.06 19.94
N TYR A 181 -2.65 -17.29 19.58
CA TYR A 181 -2.60 -16.52 18.34
C TYR A 181 -2.16 -17.44 17.20
N VAL A 182 -2.91 -17.45 16.12
CA VAL A 182 -2.61 -18.27 14.93
C VAL A 182 -2.37 -17.34 13.75
N MET A 183 -1.26 -17.51 13.05
CA MET A 183 -0.98 -16.85 11.79
C MET A 183 -0.71 -17.87 10.69
N VAL A 184 -1.34 -17.67 9.53
CA VAL A 184 -1.05 -18.41 8.31
C VAL A 184 -0.28 -17.47 7.38
N ALA A 185 0.96 -17.82 7.05
CA ALA A 185 1.77 -17.06 6.12
C ALA A 185 1.43 -17.47 4.68
N PRO A 186 1.44 -16.53 3.72
CA PRO A 186 1.16 -16.85 2.32
C PRO A 186 2.32 -17.61 1.66
N PRO A 187 2.04 -18.40 0.60
CA PRO A 187 3.08 -18.97 -0.26
C PRO A 187 3.79 -17.89 -1.08
N ASN A 188 4.95 -18.23 -1.64
CA ASN A 188 5.63 -17.35 -2.60
C ASN A 188 4.95 -17.38 -3.99
N PRO A 189 4.94 -16.27 -4.74
CA PRO A 189 5.39 -14.93 -4.37
C PRO A 189 4.30 -14.16 -3.61
N TYR A 190 4.72 -13.29 -2.68
CA TYR A 190 3.79 -12.42 -1.97
C TYR A 190 4.43 -11.05 -1.66
N ARG A 191 3.62 -10.06 -1.32
CA ARG A 191 4.06 -8.71 -1.00
C ARG A 191 4.69 -8.67 0.39
N CYS A 192 5.80 -7.91 0.54
CA CYS A 192 6.50 -7.70 1.79
C CYS A 192 7.00 -9.00 2.44
N PRO A 193 8.02 -9.65 1.88
CA PRO A 193 8.53 -10.93 2.37
C PRO A 193 8.85 -11.01 3.88
N PRO A 194 9.39 -9.99 4.56
CA PRO A 194 9.59 -10.02 6.02
C PRO A 194 8.32 -9.68 6.81
N GLY A 195 7.29 -9.09 6.19
CA GLY A 195 6.12 -8.51 6.87
C GLY A 195 5.38 -9.44 7.84
N PRO A 196 5.07 -10.71 7.48
CA PRO A 196 4.44 -11.65 8.41
C PRO A 196 5.26 -11.88 9.68
N TYR A 197 6.57 -11.99 9.55
CA TYR A 197 7.48 -12.30 10.67
C TYR A 197 7.73 -11.08 11.55
N GLU A 198 7.78 -9.89 10.98
CA GLU A 198 7.73 -8.63 11.73
C GLU A 198 6.44 -8.52 12.54
N ARG A 199 5.31 -8.87 11.93
CA ARG A 199 4.00 -8.83 12.59
C ARG A 199 3.94 -9.79 13.76
N VAL A 200 4.39 -11.02 13.59
CA VAL A 200 4.42 -12.01 14.67
C VAL A 200 5.34 -11.56 15.80
N SER A 201 6.45 -10.90 15.49
CA SER A 201 7.33 -10.32 16.49
C SER A 201 6.68 -9.21 17.30
N MET A 202 5.89 -8.33 16.63
CA MET A 202 5.12 -7.28 17.32
C MET A 202 3.99 -7.86 18.18
N VAL A 203 3.32 -8.90 17.70
CA VAL A 203 2.31 -9.64 18.48
C VAL A 203 2.97 -10.30 19.71
N ALA A 204 4.12 -10.94 19.54
CA ALA A 204 4.86 -11.54 20.65
C ALA A 204 5.28 -10.48 21.69
N HIS A 205 5.69 -9.29 21.22
CA HIS A 205 6.01 -8.17 22.11
C HIS A 205 4.82 -7.76 23.00
N VAL A 206 3.65 -7.62 22.40
CA VAL A 206 2.41 -7.27 23.12
C VAL A 206 1.99 -8.39 24.07
N LEU A 207 1.98 -9.64 23.61
CA LEU A 207 1.55 -10.78 24.40
C LEU A 207 2.49 -11.07 25.56
N LYS A 208 3.79 -10.90 25.41
CA LYS A 208 4.74 -11.03 26.51
C LYS A 208 4.40 -10.13 27.70
N GLN A 209 3.85 -8.95 27.43
CA GLN A 209 3.47 -7.98 28.47
C GLN A 209 2.04 -8.20 29.00
N LYS A 210 1.07 -8.42 28.10
CA LYS A 210 -0.36 -8.45 28.45
C LYS A 210 -0.92 -9.85 28.70
N ASN A 211 -0.33 -10.87 28.09
CA ASN A 211 -0.81 -12.26 28.15
C ASN A 211 0.38 -13.24 28.08
N PRO A 212 1.24 -13.30 29.11
CA PRO A 212 2.49 -14.07 29.07
C PRO A 212 2.29 -15.61 28.99
N LYS A 213 1.07 -16.09 29.20
CA LYS A 213 0.72 -17.51 29.02
C LYS A 213 0.19 -17.83 27.61
N ALA A 214 0.06 -16.81 26.75
CA ALA A 214 -0.39 -17.00 25.39
C ALA A 214 0.62 -17.79 24.57
N LYS A 215 0.08 -18.48 23.55
CA LYS A 215 0.89 -19.21 22.56
C LYS A 215 0.76 -18.54 21.20
N ILE A 216 1.82 -18.63 20.40
CA ILE A 216 1.84 -18.17 19.01
C ILE A 216 2.16 -19.36 18.13
N LEU A 217 1.28 -19.62 17.14
CA LEU A 217 1.49 -20.65 16.12
C LEU A 217 1.54 -19.97 14.75
N VAL A 218 2.61 -20.24 14.01
CA VAL A 218 2.79 -19.76 12.64
C VAL A 218 2.79 -20.95 11.69
N PHE A 219 1.80 -21.00 10.81
CA PHE A 219 1.73 -21.99 9.74
C PHE A 219 2.32 -21.36 8.47
N ASP A 220 3.41 -21.90 8.01
CA ASP A 220 4.15 -21.38 6.86
C ASP A 220 4.40 -22.51 5.84
N PRO A 221 3.89 -22.40 4.59
CA PRO A 221 4.14 -23.41 3.56
C PRO A 221 5.57 -23.39 3.03
N LYS A 222 6.37 -22.39 3.43
CA LYS A 222 7.73 -22.19 2.94
C LYS A 222 8.77 -22.83 3.86
N LYS A 223 9.75 -23.54 3.29
CA LYS A 223 10.90 -24.06 4.05
C LYS A 223 11.85 -22.95 4.53
N LYS A 224 11.87 -21.81 3.83
CA LYS A 224 12.70 -20.65 4.16
C LYS A 224 11.91 -19.37 3.87
N PHE A 225 12.16 -18.35 4.66
CA PHE A 225 11.58 -17.03 4.51
C PHE A 225 12.63 -15.91 4.60
N SER A 226 12.24 -14.70 4.21
CA SER A 226 13.15 -13.55 4.20
C SER A 226 13.67 -13.22 5.60
N LYS A 227 15.00 -13.12 5.74
CA LYS A 227 15.67 -12.81 7.00
C LYS A 227 15.47 -13.85 8.12
N MET A 228 15.19 -15.10 7.75
CA MET A 228 14.84 -16.18 8.68
C MET A 228 15.80 -16.30 9.87
N GLY A 229 17.12 -16.35 9.63
CA GLY A 229 18.09 -16.46 10.72
C GLY A 229 18.03 -15.32 11.72
N LEU A 230 17.88 -14.08 11.22
CA LEU A 230 17.76 -12.89 12.07
C LEU A 230 16.48 -12.93 12.94
N PHE A 231 15.36 -13.36 12.36
CA PHE A 231 14.13 -13.49 13.13
C PHE A 231 14.21 -14.60 14.17
N GLN A 232 14.76 -15.75 13.80
CA GLN A 232 14.93 -16.89 14.73
C GLN A 232 15.85 -16.52 15.90
N GLU A 233 16.99 -15.90 15.63
CA GLU A 233 17.89 -15.39 16.67
C GLU A 233 17.18 -14.40 17.61
N GLY A 234 16.41 -13.46 17.04
CA GLY A 234 15.62 -12.50 17.81
C GLY A 234 14.52 -13.16 18.65
N TRP A 235 13.82 -14.16 18.11
CA TRP A 235 12.78 -14.88 18.86
C TRP A 235 13.36 -15.72 19.97
N GLU A 236 14.47 -16.42 19.72
CA GLU A 236 15.15 -17.22 20.73
C GLU A 236 15.66 -16.35 21.88
N LYS A 237 16.21 -15.17 21.58
CA LYS A 237 16.69 -14.21 22.57
C LYS A 237 15.57 -13.56 23.38
N HIS A 238 14.49 -13.18 22.76
CA HIS A 238 13.46 -12.33 23.37
C HIS A 238 12.18 -13.07 23.78
N TYR A 239 11.91 -14.22 23.18
CA TYR A 239 10.68 -15.01 23.37
C TYR A 239 10.97 -16.51 23.43
N PRO A 240 11.90 -16.94 24.33
CA PRO A 240 12.23 -18.36 24.45
C PRO A 240 11.02 -19.16 24.94
N GLY A 241 10.82 -20.40 24.44
CA GLY A 241 9.77 -21.35 24.84
C GLY A 241 8.75 -21.65 23.76
#